data_c23b4f770c32b2e0934586b832ecdf6a
#
_entry.id   c23b4f770c32b2e0934586b832ecdf6a
#
_cell.length_a   1.000
_cell.length_b   1.000
_cell.length_c   1.000
_cell.angle_alpha   90.00
_cell.angle_beta   90.00
_cell.angle_gamma   90.00
#
_symmetry.space_group_name_H-M   'P 1'
#
loop_
_entity.id
_entity.type
_entity.pdbx_description
1 polymer ?
#
loop_
_entity_poly.entity_id
_entity_poly.type
_entity_poly.pdbx_seq_one_letter_code
_entity_poly.pdbx_strand_id
1 'polypeptide(L)'
;VYREVFAILKANDEYEKLVFITGITKFTQISLFSALNNLTNISFLPEYATICGITEQEITSNFMPELQRMAEVNGWTGKETHDRLKEYYDGYHFSEDNMADVYNPYSLVNSLNQSRLRNYWASSGATTLLPKFIDDMEIHLADFEDCMIIRNVIGTSDVTAGGAELFLYQSGYLTIKSVEGNVYHLGFPNEEVRQALYECVLPALTLRKSGDIQSLQAQLYAHMDAGRLEDAMKVLKSLIADGPYS
;
A
#
# COMPACT_ATOMS: atom_id res chain seq x y z
N VAL A 1 -27.34 0.15 11.36
CA VAL A 1 -26.57 -0.96 11.96
C VAL A 1 -25.27 -0.44 12.58
N TYR A 2 -24.33 0.14 11.82
CA TYR A 2 -23.04 0.60 12.39
C TYR A 2 -23.18 1.65 13.48
N ARG A 3 -24.08 2.64 13.30
CA ARG A 3 -24.32 3.69 14.30
C ARG A 3 -24.79 3.13 15.64
N GLU A 4 -25.58 2.08 15.62
CA GLU A 4 -26.10 1.43 16.83
C GLU A 4 -24.99 0.68 17.57
N VAL A 5 -24.09 -0.01 16.84
CA VAL A 5 -22.94 -0.70 17.44
C VAL A 5 -22.00 0.31 18.15
N PHE A 6 -21.68 1.42 17.50
CA PHE A 6 -20.81 2.45 18.10
C PHE A 6 -21.51 3.19 19.26
N ALA A 7 -22.83 3.34 19.23
CA ALA A 7 -23.58 3.88 20.37
C ALA A 7 -23.52 2.97 21.60
N ILE A 8 -23.48 1.65 21.40
CA ILE A 8 -23.30 0.67 22.49
C ILE A 8 -21.91 0.80 23.13
N LEU A 9 -20.83 0.97 22.34
CA LEU A 9 -19.49 1.20 22.87
C LEU A 9 -19.48 2.42 23.80
N LYS A 10 -20.03 3.55 23.35
CA LYS A 10 -20.13 4.75 24.20
C LYS A 10 -20.97 4.56 25.45
N ALA A 11 -22.07 3.82 25.35
CA ALA A 11 -22.97 3.59 26.49
C ALA A 11 -22.34 2.69 27.56
N ASN A 12 -21.33 1.90 27.20
CA ASN A 12 -20.63 0.98 28.09
C ASN A 12 -19.18 1.43 28.43
N ASP A 13 -18.83 2.67 28.18
CA ASP A 13 -17.49 3.24 28.38
C ASP A 13 -16.91 2.94 29.80
N GLU A 14 -17.76 2.95 30.83
CA GLU A 14 -17.37 2.64 32.22
C GLU A 14 -16.94 1.17 32.44
N TYR A 15 -17.31 0.25 31.53
CA TYR A 15 -16.97 -1.17 31.63
C TYR A 15 -15.81 -1.55 30.68
N GLU A 16 -15.39 -0.66 29.79
CA GLU A 16 -14.37 -0.93 28.78
C GLU A 16 -12.99 -0.46 29.27
N LYS A 17 -12.01 -1.35 29.21
CA LYS A 17 -10.61 -1.01 29.56
C LYS A 17 -9.87 -0.36 28.41
N LEU A 18 -10.20 -0.71 27.18
CA LEU A 18 -9.58 -0.21 25.96
C LEU A 18 -10.53 -0.42 24.79
N VAL A 19 -10.68 0.63 23.98
CA VAL A 19 -11.34 0.55 22.67
C VAL A 19 -10.33 0.98 21.61
N PHE A 20 -9.98 0.08 20.70
CA PHE A 20 -9.09 0.35 19.58
C PHE A 20 -9.85 0.12 18.27
N ILE A 21 -10.00 1.17 17.46
CA ILE A 21 -10.74 1.13 16.20
C ILE A 21 -9.75 1.37 15.07
N THR A 22 -9.75 0.46 14.10
CA THR A 22 -8.96 0.55 12.87
C THR A 22 -9.83 0.26 11.66
N GLY A 23 -9.39 0.71 10.48
CA GLY A 23 -10.08 0.48 9.21
C GLY A 23 -9.20 0.83 8.02
N ILE A 24 -9.59 0.39 6.82
CA ILE A 24 -8.86 0.62 5.57
C ILE A 24 -8.92 2.09 5.16
N THR A 25 -10.07 2.74 5.36
CA THR A 25 -10.26 4.16 5.10
C THR A 25 -10.88 4.84 6.32
N LYS A 26 -10.62 6.14 6.49
CA LYS A 26 -11.34 6.91 7.50
C LYS A 26 -12.79 7.05 7.06
N PHE A 27 -13.71 6.38 7.75
CA PHE A 27 -15.13 6.50 7.47
C PHE A 27 -15.62 7.90 7.75
N THR A 28 -16.09 8.60 6.71
CA THR A 28 -16.57 9.98 6.72
C THR A 28 -17.96 10.15 7.28
N GLN A 29 -18.61 9.16 7.74
CA GLN A 29 -19.92 9.43 8.28
C GLN A 29 -19.78 10.16 9.59
N ILE A 30 -19.66 11.49 9.49
CA ILE A 30 -19.66 12.48 10.57
C ILE A 30 -20.69 12.14 11.65
N SER A 31 -21.83 11.57 11.26
CA SER A 31 -22.85 11.09 12.16
C SER A 31 -22.47 9.85 12.98
N LEU A 32 -21.48 9.07 12.57
CA LEU A 32 -21.02 7.88 13.27
C LEU A 32 -20.03 8.27 14.39
N PHE A 33 -19.06 9.12 14.07
CA PHE A 33 -18.03 9.56 15.02
C PHE A 33 -18.48 10.70 15.94
N SER A 34 -19.52 11.45 15.57
CA SER A 34 -20.12 12.40 16.52
C SER A 34 -20.70 11.71 17.76
N ALA A 35 -20.98 10.41 17.69
CA ALA A 35 -21.36 9.61 18.84
C ALA A 35 -20.18 9.17 19.72
N LEU A 36 -18.94 9.12 19.17
CA LEU A 36 -17.73 8.64 19.84
C LEU A 36 -16.73 9.79 20.08
N ASN A 37 -17.14 10.79 20.85
CA ASN A 37 -16.28 11.93 21.15
C ASN A 37 -15.21 11.65 22.23
N ASN A 38 -15.14 10.44 22.75
CA ASN A 38 -14.15 9.95 23.71
C ASN A 38 -12.93 9.29 23.06
N LEU A 39 -12.91 9.14 21.71
CA LEU A 39 -11.79 8.55 21.00
C LEU A 39 -10.70 9.58 20.69
N THR A 40 -9.45 9.18 20.84
CA THR A 40 -8.28 9.95 20.40
C THR A 40 -7.81 9.42 19.05
N ASN A 41 -7.67 10.29 18.04
CA ASN A 41 -7.10 9.90 16.75
C ASN A 41 -5.57 9.83 16.88
N ILE A 42 -5.01 8.64 16.81
CA ILE A 42 -3.57 8.37 16.93
C ILE A 42 -2.86 8.19 15.60
N SER A 43 -3.55 8.34 14.47
CA SER A 43 -3.04 7.98 13.14
C SER A 43 -1.76 8.69 12.73
N PHE A 44 -1.51 9.89 13.27
CA PHE A 44 -0.33 10.72 12.93
C PHE A 44 0.56 11.01 14.12
N LEU A 45 0.22 10.51 15.30
CA LEU A 45 1.01 10.77 16.51
C LEU A 45 2.34 10.02 16.44
N PRO A 46 3.48 10.70 16.68
CA PRO A 46 4.81 10.10 16.52
C PRO A 46 5.06 8.92 17.46
N GLU A 47 4.40 8.88 18.63
CA GLU A 47 4.48 7.77 19.58
C GLU A 47 3.91 6.47 19.03
N TYR A 48 3.01 6.56 18.05
CA TYR A 48 2.33 5.42 17.44
C TYR A 48 2.77 5.16 15.99
N ALA A 49 3.80 5.84 15.50
CA ALA A 49 4.25 5.74 14.11
C ALA A 49 4.58 4.32 13.66
N THR A 50 4.98 3.45 14.58
CA THR A 50 5.38 2.05 14.28
C THR A 50 4.34 1.01 14.70
N ILE A 51 3.21 1.42 15.31
CA ILE A 51 2.23 0.47 15.90
C ILE A 51 1.60 -0.49 14.90
N CYS A 52 1.49 -0.08 13.63
CA CYS A 52 0.87 -0.88 12.57
C CYS A 52 1.87 -1.62 11.68
N GLY A 53 3.16 -1.56 11.99
CA GLY A 53 4.23 -2.17 11.20
C GLY A 53 5.21 -2.97 12.03
N ILE A 54 6.21 -3.54 11.37
CA ILE A 54 7.36 -4.19 12.01
C ILE A 54 8.60 -3.38 11.65
N THR A 55 9.37 -2.97 12.65
CA THR A 55 10.60 -2.20 12.46
C THR A 55 11.77 -3.11 12.09
N GLU A 56 12.81 -2.57 11.46
CA GLU A 56 14.05 -3.30 11.16
C GLU A 56 14.70 -3.89 12.42
N GLN A 57 14.61 -3.17 13.55
CA GLN A 57 15.12 -3.68 14.82
C GLN A 57 14.34 -4.89 15.32
N GLU A 58 13.02 -4.90 15.15
CA GLU A 58 12.18 -6.04 15.52
C GLU A 58 12.44 -7.25 14.64
N ILE A 59 12.69 -7.05 13.34
CA ILE A 59 13.08 -8.12 12.42
C ILE A 59 14.38 -8.77 12.90
N THR A 60 15.41 -7.98 13.13
CA THR A 60 16.72 -8.49 13.54
C THR A 60 16.68 -9.13 14.93
N SER A 61 15.80 -8.69 15.82
CA SER A 61 15.69 -9.23 17.17
C SER A 61 14.84 -10.50 17.25
N ASN A 62 13.85 -10.67 16.39
CA ASN A 62 12.83 -11.70 16.56
C ASN A 62 12.78 -12.74 15.41
N PHE A 63 13.33 -12.44 14.21
CA PHE A 63 13.16 -13.27 13.02
C PHE A 63 14.47 -13.78 12.41
N MET A 64 15.57 -13.78 13.18
CA MET A 64 16.88 -14.25 12.68
C MET A 64 16.89 -15.68 12.13
N PRO A 65 16.19 -16.67 12.74
CA PRO A 65 16.11 -18.02 12.18
C PRO A 65 15.42 -18.06 10.81
N GLU A 66 14.35 -17.28 10.63
CA GLU A 66 13.60 -17.18 9.39
C GLU A 66 14.42 -16.50 8.29
N LEU A 67 15.14 -15.42 8.65
CA LEU A 67 16.06 -14.73 7.74
C LEU A 67 17.17 -15.65 7.24
N GLN A 68 17.80 -16.42 8.15
CA GLN A 68 18.83 -17.39 7.79
C GLN A 68 18.29 -18.48 6.86
N ARG A 69 17.13 -19.06 7.19
CA ARG A 69 16.47 -20.05 6.33
C ARG A 69 16.14 -19.47 4.95
N MET A 70 15.64 -18.24 4.89
CA MET A 70 15.32 -17.57 3.63
C MET A 70 16.58 -17.34 2.78
N ALA A 71 17.68 -16.92 3.39
CA ALA A 71 18.98 -16.77 2.75
C ALA A 71 19.47 -18.09 2.14
N GLU A 72 19.45 -19.18 2.94
CA GLU A 72 19.87 -20.52 2.51
C GLU A 72 19.03 -21.05 1.34
N VAL A 73 17.70 -20.97 1.45
CA VAL A 73 16.76 -21.48 0.42
C VAL A 73 16.96 -20.77 -0.93
N ASN A 74 17.29 -19.47 -0.90
CA ASN A 74 17.42 -18.67 -2.11
C ASN A 74 18.88 -18.51 -2.58
N GLY A 75 19.86 -18.98 -1.84
CA GLY A 75 21.28 -18.79 -2.14
C GLY A 75 21.73 -17.34 -1.98
N TRP A 76 21.10 -16.58 -1.11
CA TRP A 76 21.41 -15.18 -0.83
C TRP A 76 22.32 -15.05 0.39
N THR A 77 23.06 -13.96 0.44
CA THR A 77 23.72 -13.53 1.67
C THR A 77 22.70 -12.95 2.66
N GLY A 78 23.05 -12.87 3.94
CA GLY A 78 22.20 -12.21 4.92
C GLY A 78 21.89 -10.77 4.54
N LYS A 79 22.87 -10.04 4.02
CA LYS A 79 22.68 -8.65 3.54
C LYS A 79 21.71 -8.59 2.37
N GLU A 80 21.87 -9.42 1.37
CA GLU A 80 20.95 -9.47 0.21
C GLU A 80 19.53 -9.82 0.64
N THR A 81 19.36 -10.69 1.63
CA THR A 81 18.03 -11.03 2.18
C THR A 81 17.37 -9.81 2.79
N HIS A 82 18.09 -9.05 3.62
CA HIS A 82 17.58 -7.79 4.19
C HIS A 82 17.26 -6.74 3.12
N ASP A 83 18.20 -6.49 2.20
CA ASP A 83 18.02 -5.49 1.15
C ASP A 83 16.77 -5.79 0.30
N ARG A 84 16.55 -7.06 -0.06
CA ARG A 84 15.39 -7.50 -0.83
C ARG A 84 14.08 -7.42 -0.06
N LEU A 85 14.09 -7.80 1.22
CA LEU A 85 12.91 -7.65 2.08
C LEU A 85 12.53 -6.18 2.27
N LYS A 86 13.55 -5.32 2.43
CA LYS A 86 13.37 -3.88 2.54
C LYS A 86 12.76 -3.29 1.27
N GLU A 87 13.30 -3.60 0.11
CA GLU A 87 12.78 -3.16 -1.19
C GLU A 87 11.33 -3.57 -1.40
N TYR A 88 10.97 -4.79 -0.98
CA TYR A 88 9.66 -5.38 -1.27
C TYR A 88 8.57 -5.03 -0.26
N TYR A 89 8.88 -4.87 1.04
CA TYR A 89 7.85 -4.82 2.09
C TYR A 89 7.98 -3.67 3.07
N ASP A 90 9.10 -2.92 3.05
CA ASP A 90 9.36 -1.78 3.94
C ASP A 90 8.85 -0.47 3.36
N GLY A 91 9.09 0.63 4.07
CA GLY A 91 8.95 1.99 3.58
C GLY A 91 7.61 2.64 3.83
N TYR A 92 6.76 2.07 4.70
CA TYR A 92 5.58 2.77 5.20
C TYR A 92 5.97 3.78 6.28
N HIS A 93 5.42 5.01 6.17
CA HIS A 93 5.54 6.08 7.15
C HIS A 93 4.14 6.58 7.54
N PHE A 94 3.89 6.69 8.85
CA PHE A 94 2.59 7.06 9.39
C PHE A 94 2.59 8.40 10.15
N SER A 95 3.75 8.99 10.43
CA SER A 95 3.86 10.28 11.12
C SER A 95 4.88 11.18 10.45
N GLU A 96 4.60 12.49 10.38
CA GLU A 96 5.53 13.49 9.88
C GLU A 96 6.68 13.79 10.86
N ASP A 97 6.41 13.63 12.16
CA ASP A 97 7.38 13.90 13.23
C ASP A 97 8.24 12.67 13.57
N ASN A 98 7.85 11.49 13.05
CA ASN A 98 8.60 10.25 13.22
C ASN A 98 8.53 9.44 11.91
N MET A 99 9.50 9.66 11.05
CA MET A 99 9.63 9.03 9.73
C MET A 99 10.34 7.65 9.81
N ALA A 100 10.08 6.88 10.87
CA ALA A 100 10.57 5.53 10.96
C ALA A 100 9.93 4.63 9.89
N ASP A 101 10.77 3.96 9.10
CA ASP A 101 10.34 2.91 8.17
C ASP A 101 9.73 1.73 8.93
N VAL A 102 8.62 1.22 8.44
CA VAL A 102 8.05 -0.04 8.93
C VAL A 102 7.63 -0.93 7.77
N TYR A 103 7.85 -2.22 7.98
CA TYR A 103 7.42 -3.28 7.07
C TYR A 103 5.94 -3.58 7.22
N ASN A 104 5.29 -3.95 6.12
CA ASN A 104 3.97 -4.54 6.18
C ASN A 104 4.02 -5.90 6.92
N PRO A 105 3.36 -6.05 8.08
CA PRO A 105 3.47 -7.27 8.87
C PRO A 105 2.96 -8.51 8.15
N TYR A 106 1.86 -8.38 7.40
CA TYR A 106 1.26 -9.50 6.68
C TYR A 106 2.18 -10.04 5.59
N SER A 107 2.72 -9.14 4.77
CA SER A 107 3.61 -9.50 3.67
C SER A 107 4.95 -10.03 4.17
N LEU A 108 5.55 -9.37 5.16
CA LEU A 108 6.81 -9.78 5.74
C LEU A 108 6.72 -11.19 6.37
N VAL A 109 5.72 -11.42 7.22
CA VAL A 109 5.56 -12.72 7.92
C VAL A 109 5.30 -13.84 6.91
N ASN A 110 4.46 -13.62 5.89
CA ASN A 110 4.25 -14.61 4.85
C ASN A 110 5.52 -14.90 4.03
N SER A 111 6.28 -13.86 3.70
CA SER A 111 7.54 -13.98 2.97
C SER A 111 8.57 -14.80 3.74
N LEU A 112 8.76 -14.48 5.01
CA LEU A 112 9.68 -15.22 5.91
C LEU A 112 9.22 -16.67 6.09
N ASN A 113 7.93 -16.89 6.28
CA ASN A 113 7.36 -18.23 6.47
C ASN A 113 7.55 -19.13 5.24
N GLN A 114 7.37 -18.57 4.04
CA GLN A 114 7.52 -19.30 2.78
C GLN A 114 8.93 -19.23 2.17
N SER A 115 9.83 -18.42 2.76
CA SER A 115 11.17 -18.10 2.23
C SER A 115 11.13 -17.61 0.76
N ARG A 116 10.14 -16.79 0.41
CA ARG A 116 9.92 -16.29 -0.95
C ARG A 116 9.42 -14.85 -0.95
N LEU A 117 9.92 -14.06 -1.90
CA LEU A 117 9.34 -12.75 -2.23
C LEU A 117 8.15 -12.95 -3.18
N ARG A 118 7.00 -12.44 -2.81
CA ARG A 118 5.77 -12.46 -3.60
C ARG A 118 4.89 -11.29 -3.24
N ASN A 119 3.92 -10.97 -4.09
CA ASN A 119 2.90 -10.00 -3.78
C ASN A 119 1.82 -10.63 -2.87
N TYR A 120 2.02 -10.54 -1.56
CA TYR A 120 1.06 -11.02 -0.55
C TYR A 120 0.00 -9.96 -0.26
N TRP A 121 0.36 -8.68 -0.35
CA TRP A 121 -0.53 -7.57 -0.04
C TRP A 121 -1.77 -7.54 -0.93
N ALA A 122 -1.62 -7.79 -2.22
CA ALA A 122 -2.73 -7.85 -3.16
C ALA A 122 -3.78 -8.91 -2.77
N SER A 123 -3.37 -10.01 -2.13
CA SER A 123 -4.27 -11.07 -1.66
C SER A 123 -4.98 -10.75 -0.34
N SER A 124 -4.60 -9.67 0.36
CA SER A 124 -5.19 -9.27 1.65
C SER A 124 -6.58 -8.61 1.53
N GLY A 125 -7.07 -8.40 0.30
CA GLY A 125 -8.35 -7.73 0.03
C GLY A 125 -8.24 -6.20 -0.09
N ALA A 126 -7.07 -5.60 0.15
CA ALA A 126 -6.85 -4.16 0.01
C ALA A 126 -7.11 -3.67 -1.43
N THR A 127 -6.86 -4.53 -2.42
CA THR A 127 -7.04 -4.22 -3.85
C THR A 127 -8.50 -4.25 -4.33
N THR A 128 -9.45 -4.73 -3.54
CA THR A 128 -10.84 -4.94 -3.99
C THR A 128 -11.65 -3.65 -4.17
N LEU A 129 -11.23 -2.57 -3.52
CA LEU A 129 -11.92 -1.28 -3.58
C LEU A 129 -11.45 -0.44 -4.78
N LEU A 130 -10.19 -0.56 -5.17
CA LEU A 130 -9.57 0.28 -6.19
C LEU A 130 -10.25 0.23 -7.56
N PRO A 131 -10.64 -0.93 -8.14
CA PRO A 131 -11.29 -0.98 -9.45
C PRO A 131 -12.58 -0.15 -9.52
N LYS A 132 -13.30 -0.04 -8.41
CA LYS A 132 -14.54 0.74 -8.34
C LYS A 132 -14.30 2.25 -8.38
N PHE A 133 -13.12 2.69 -7.94
CA PHE A 133 -12.74 4.10 -7.95
C PHE A 133 -12.03 4.50 -9.24
N ILE A 134 -11.36 3.55 -9.93
CA ILE A 134 -10.65 3.82 -11.18
C ILE A 134 -11.62 4.25 -12.29
N ASP A 135 -12.80 3.61 -12.36
CA ASP A 135 -13.81 3.92 -13.39
C ASP A 135 -14.37 5.36 -13.26
N ASP A 136 -14.29 5.93 -12.06
CA ASP A 136 -14.82 7.28 -11.76
C ASP A 136 -13.73 8.38 -11.80
N MET A 137 -12.45 8.02 -11.94
CA MET A 137 -11.32 8.96 -11.84
C MET A 137 -10.45 8.90 -13.10
N GLU A 138 -10.08 10.08 -13.64
CA GLU A 138 -8.98 10.20 -14.60
C GLU A 138 -7.65 9.96 -13.87
N ILE A 139 -7.11 8.73 -13.94
CA ILE A 139 -5.89 8.34 -13.24
C ILE A 139 -4.73 8.31 -14.22
N HIS A 140 -3.75 9.18 -13.99
CA HIS A 140 -2.44 9.12 -14.64
C HIS A 140 -1.44 8.43 -13.71
N LEU A 141 -1.02 7.21 -14.03
CA LEU A 141 -0.12 6.40 -13.16
C LEU A 141 1.20 7.10 -12.83
N ALA A 142 1.72 7.92 -13.75
CA ALA A 142 2.95 8.68 -13.52
C ALA A 142 2.82 9.69 -12.38
N ASP A 143 1.61 10.17 -12.10
CA ASP A 143 1.35 11.18 -11.07
C ASP A 143 1.47 10.61 -9.65
N PHE A 144 1.46 9.28 -9.48
CA PHE A 144 1.55 8.63 -8.16
C PHE A 144 2.98 8.32 -7.69
N GLU A 145 3.98 8.55 -8.52
CA GLU A 145 5.38 8.40 -8.12
C GLU A 145 5.84 9.54 -7.19
N ASP A 146 5.26 10.74 -7.36
CA ASP A 146 5.49 11.92 -6.50
C ASP A 146 4.24 12.80 -6.49
N CYS A 147 3.23 12.41 -5.74
CA CYS A 147 2.02 13.19 -5.62
C CYS A 147 2.01 14.05 -4.35
N MET A 148 1.30 15.17 -4.40
CA MET A 148 1.25 16.14 -3.33
C MET A 148 -0.15 16.29 -2.76
N ILE A 149 -0.25 16.35 -1.43
CA ILE A 149 -1.51 16.61 -0.74
C ILE A 149 -1.31 17.64 0.36
N ILE A 150 -2.29 18.53 0.54
CA ILE A 150 -2.22 19.55 1.58
C ILE A 150 -2.54 18.92 2.94
N ARG A 151 -1.83 19.36 4.00
CA ARG A 151 -1.92 18.83 5.38
C ARG A 151 -3.36 18.71 5.90
N ASN A 152 -4.19 19.71 5.69
CA ASN A 152 -5.59 19.66 6.16
C ASN A 152 -6.44 18.60 5.43
N VAL A 153 -6.02 18.18 4.24
CA VAL A 153 -6.75 17.19 3.42
C VAL A 153 -6.37 15.78 3.83
N ILE A 154 -5.10 15.50 4.10
CA ILE A 154 -4.63 14.13 4.43
C ILE A 154 -5.30 13.57 5.70
N GLY A 155 -5.61 14.46 6.65
CA GLY A 155 -6.30 14.11 7.90
C GLY A 155 -7.82 13.99 7.79
N THR A 156 -8.39 14.44 6.66
CA THR A 156 -9.85 14.43 6.49
C THR A 156 -10.38 13.01 6.30
N SER A 157 -11.61 12.85 6.71
CA SER A 157 -12.38 11.63 6.46
C SER A 157 -13.22 11.71 5.17
N ASP A 158 -13.26 12.88 4.51
CA ASP A 158 -13.93 13.06 3.22
C ASP A 158 -12.99 12.72 2.07
N VAL A 159 -13.06 11.48 1.61
CA VAL A 159 -12.24 10.97 0.50
C VAL A 159 -12.52 11.75 -0.80
N THR A 160 -13.72 12.29 -0.95
CA THR A 160 -14.08 13.07 -2.15
C THR A 160 -13.39 14.44 -2.20
N ALA A 161 -13.01 14.98 -1.03
CA ALA A 161 -12.31 16.27 -0.93
C ALA A 161 -10.83 16.19 -1.32
N GLY A 162 -10.22 15.02 -1.27
CA GLY A 162 -8.79 14.79 -1.49
C GLY A 162 -8.43 14.05 -2.79
N GLY A 163 -9.41 13.70 -3.60
CA GLY A 163 -9.18 13.02 -4.88
C GLY A 163 -8.63 11.59 -4.74
N ALA A 164 -8.02 11.11 -5.82
CA ALA A 164 -7.43 9.78 -5.89
C ALA A 164 -6.27 9.60 -4.91
N GLU A 165 -5.47 10.65 -4.69
CA GLU A 165 -4.29 10.64 -3.83
C GLU A 165 -4.64 10.32 -2.38
N LEU A 166 -5.70 10.98 -1.86
CA LEU A 166 -6.17 10.72 -0.50
C LEU A 166 -6.69 9.30 -0.35
N PHE A 167 -7.45 8.82 -1.33
CA PHE A 167 -7.96 7.45 -1.33
C PHE A 167 -6.81 6.43 -1.33
N LEU A 168 -5.83 6.61 -2.22
CA LEU A 168 -4.66 5.72 -2.33
C LEU A 168 -3.80 5.75 -1.06
N TYR A 169 -3.62 6.93 -0.45
CA TYR A 169 -2.94 7.05 0.83
C TYR A 169 -3.68 6.30 1.93
N GLN A 170 -4.98 6.55 2.11
CA GLN A 170 -5.77 5.92 3.17
C GLN A 170 -5.92 4.41 2.99
N SER A 171 -5.94 3.92 1.74
CA SER A 171 -6.01 2.49 1.44
C SER A 171 -4.64 1.79 1.42
N GLY A 172 -3.56 2.52 1.69
CA GLY A 172 -2.21 1.97 1.85
C GLY A 172 -1.43 1.76 0.55
N TYR A 173 -1.91 2.30 -0.59
CA TYR A 173 -1.13 2.31 -1.83
C TYR A 173 -0.02 3.36 -1.81
N LEU A 174 -0.27 4.49 -1.15
CA LEU A 174 0.71 5.55 -0.98
C LEU A 174 1.05 5.73 0.50
N THR A 175 2.23 6.29 0.74
CA THR A 175 2.72 6.65 2.07
C THR A 175 3.37 8.02 2.04
N ILE A 176 3.60 8.63 3.20
CA ILE A 176 4.32 9.89 3.31
C ILE A 176 5.79 9.65 2.99
N LYS A 177 6.34 10.36 2.01
CA LYS A 177 7.78 10.32 1.67
C LYS A 177 8.55 11.48 2.25
N SER A 178 7.95 12.67 2.24
CA SER A 178 8.50 13.86 2.89
C SER A 178 7.39 14.86 3.20
N VAL A 179 7.73 15.86 3.99
CA VAL A 179 6.83 16.96 4.34
C VAL A 179 7.55 18.28 4.13
N GLU A 180 6.98 19.17 3.34
CA GLU A 180 7.50 20.52 3.11
C GLU A 180 6.44 21.56 3.50
N GLY A 181 6.66 22.18 4.65
CA GLY A 181 5.73 23.19 5.19
C GLY A 181 4.33 22.59 5.42
N ASN A 182 3.38 22.92 4.56
CA ASN A 182 1.99 22.44 4.65
C ASN A 182 1.62 21.40 3.58
N VAL A 183 2.64 20.83 2.91
CA VAL A 183 2.46 19.87 1.81
C VAL A 183 3.14 18.55 2.17
N TYR A 184 2.40 17.46 2.00
CA TYR A 184 2.92 16.11 2.07
C TYR A 184 3.24 15.61 0.65
N HIS A 185 4.44 15.09 0.47
CA HIS A 185 4.83 14.33 -0.70
C HIS A 185 4.52 12.86 -0.44
N LEU A 186 3.71 12.27 -1.29
CA LEU A 186 3.29 10.88 -1.21
C LEU A 186 3.92 10.09 -2.35
N GLY A 187 4.22 8.82 -2.08
CA GLY A 187 4.72 7.89 -3.08
C GLY A 187 4.50 6.44 -2.64
N PHE A 188 4.85 5.50 -3.50
CA PHE A 188 4.73 4.08 -3.16
C PHE A 188 5.61 3.73 -1.97
N PRO A 189 5.09 2.97 -0.99
CA PRO A 189 5.92 2.50 0.12
C PRO A 189 7.04 1.58 -0.38
N ASN A 190 6.72 0.64 -1.26
CA ASN A 190 7.63 -0.41 -1.70
C ASN A 190 7.21 -1.01 -3.05
N GLU A 191 8.02 -1.94 -3.53
CA GLU A 191 7.83 -2.58 -4.83
C GLU A 191 6.59 -3.49 -4.87
N GLU A 192 6.25 -4.17 -3.77
CA GLU A 192 5.05 -5.01 -3.70
C GLU A 192 3.78 -4.21 -4.01
N VAL A 193 3.64 -3.05 -3.36
CA VAL A 193 2.45 -2.19 -3.51
C VAL A 193 2.42 -1.52 -4.88
N ARG A 194 3.59 -1.11 -5.40
CA ARG A 194 3.70 -0.56 -6.76
C ARG A 194 3.21 -1.56 -7.79
N GLN A 195 3.69 -2.80 -7.73
CA GLN A 195 3.26 -3.87 -8.63
C GLN A 195 1.77 -4.16 -8.48
N ALA A 196 1.25 -4.21 -7.26
CA ALA A 196 -0.18 -4.44 -7.01
C ALA A 196 -1.06 -3.35 -7.64
N LEU A 197 -0.66 -2.08 -7.55
CA LEU A 197 -1.38 -1.00 -8.20
C LEU A 197 -1.36 -1.16 -9.73
N TYR A 198 -0.20 -1.38 -10.32
CA TYR A 198 -0.06 -1.52 -11.77
C TYR A 198 -0.87 -2.71 -12.30
N GLU A 199 -0.83 -3.86 -11.64
CA GLU A 199 -1.65 -5.02 -12.01
C GLU A 199 -3.15 -4.72 -11.96
N CYS A 200 -3.58 -3.88 -11.03
CA CYS A 200 -4.97 -3.51 -10.87
C CYS A 200 -5.44 -2.49 -11.93
N VAL A 201 -4.57 -1.54 -12.30
CA VAL A 201 -4.92 -0.39 -13.16
C VAL A 201 -4.68 -0.67 -14.65
N LEU A 202 -3.67 -1.47 -15.00
CA LEU A 202 -3.32 -1.78 -16.38
C LEU A 202 -4.49 -2.31 -17.23
N PRO A 203 -5.38 -3.19 -16.75
CA PRO A 203 -6.54 -3.62 -17.50
C PRO A 203 -7.48 -2.47 -17.91
N ALA A 204 -7.72 -1.52 -17.00
CA ALA A 204 -8.55 -0.36 -17.28
C ALA A 204 -7.90 0.59 -18.28
N LEU A 205 -6.61 0.90 -18.09
CA LEU A 205 -5.86 1.81 -18.97
C LEU A 205 -5.65 1.26 -20.38
N THR A 206 -5.50 -0.05 -20.55
CA THR A 206 -5.25 -0.67 -21.86
C THR A 206 -6.52 -1.16 -22.53
N LEU A 207 -7.68 -1.07 -21.89
CA LEU A 207 -8.95 -1.64 -22.33
C LEU A 207 -8.86 -3.15 -22.64
N ARG A 208 -7.90 -3.85 -22.03
CA ARG A 208 -7.62 -5.28 -22.21
C ARG A 208 -8.03 -6.08 -20.98
N LYS A 209 -8.32 -7.35 -21.20
CA LYS A 209 -8.56 -8.29 -20.08
C LYS A 209 -7.25 -8.62 -19.38
N SER A 210 -7.31 -8.82 -18.07
CA SER A 210 -6.13 -9.16 -17.26
C SER A 210 -5.35 -10.37 -17.80
N GLY A 211 -6.03 -11.39 -18.35
CA GLY A 211 -5.37 -12.55 -18.94
C GLY A 211 -4.55 -12.22 -20.20
N ASP A 212 -4.99 -11.27 -21.01
CA ASP A 212 -4.26 -10.85 -22.20
C ASP A 212 -3.00 -10.07 -21.80
N ILE A 213 -3.10 -9.23 -20.77
CA ILE A 213 -1.96 -8.48 -20.22
C ILE A 213 -0.92 -9.45 -19.64
N GLN A 214 -1.32 -10.42 -18.84
CA GLN A 214 -0.41 -11.43 -18.30
C GLN A 214 0.30 -12.22 -19.39
N SER A 215 -0.40 -12.57 -20.47
CA SER A 215 0.19 -13.24 -21.63
C SER A 215 1.26 -12.36 -22.30
N LEU A 216 1.00 -11.07 -22.48
CA LEU A 216 1.94 -10.11 -23.06
C LEU A 216 3.15 -9.87 -22.13
N GLN A 217 2.93 -9.78 -20.83
CA GLN A 217 4.02 -9.70 -19.86
C GLN A 217 4.92 -10.93 -19.91
N ALA A 218 4.35 -12.13 -19.95
CA ALA A 218 5.13 -13.37 -20.07
C ALA A 218 5.97 -13.40 -21.36
N GLN A 219 5.40 -12.95 -22.49
CA GLN A 219 6.14 -12.84 -23.76
C GLN A 219 7.26 -11.80 -23.65
N LEU A 220 7.00 -10.64 -23.03
CA LEU A 220 7.99 -9.59 -22.82
C LEU A 220 9.19 -10.13 -22.03
N TYR A 221 8.95 -10.74 -20.87
CA TYR A 221 10.02 -11.36 -20.08
C TYR A 221 10.79 -12.42 -20.84
N ALA A 222 10.10 -13.34 -21.52
CA ALA A 222 10.75 -14.38 -22.32
C ALA A 222 11.64 -13.81 -23.43
N HIS A 223 11.24 -12.71 -24.06
CA HIS A 223 12.07 -12.03 -25.07
C HIS A 223 13.25 -11.30 -24.45
N MET A 224 13.05 -10.65 -23.31
CA MET A 224 14.13 -9.95 -22.59
C MET A 224 15.19 -10.94 -22.08
N ASP A 225 14.80 -12.02 -21.43
CA ASP A 225 15.68 -13.08 -20.94
C ASP A 225 16.48 -13.75 -22.07
N ALA A 226 15.87 -13.87 -23.24
CA ALA A 226 16.53 -14.41 -24.42
C ALA A 226 17.37 -13.38 -25.20
N GLY A 227 17.47 -12.11 -24.74
CA GLY A 227 18.17 -11.03 -25.42
C GLY A 227 17.54 -10.55 -26.73
N ARG A 228 16.26 -10.90 -27.00
CA ARG A 228 15.53 -10.54 -28.23
C ARG A 228 14.84 -9.18 -28.05
N LEU A 229 15.61 -8.11 -27.98
CA LEU A 229 15.12 -6.76 -27.68
C LEU A 229 14.10 -6.24 -28.71
N GLU A 230 14.29 -6.54 -30.01
CA GLU A 230 13.34 -6.12 -31.05
C GLU A 230 11.94 -6.74 -30.84
N ASP A 231 11.87 -8.00 -30.45
CA ASP A 231 10.59 -8.69 -30.18
C ASP A 231 9.98 -8.19 -28.88
N ALA A 232 10.79 -7.94 -27.84
CA ALA A 232 10.35 -7.28 -26.62
C ALA A 232 9.72 -5.90 -26.93
N MET A 233 10.34 -5.09 -27.78
CA MET A 233 9.82 -3.80 -28.23
C MET A 233 8.51 -3.91 -29.03
N LYS A 234 8.31 -4.98 -29.80
CA LYS A 234 7.02 -5.23 -30.48
C LYS A 234 5.90 -5.51 -29.49
N VAL A 235 6.19 -6.29 -28.43
CA VAL A 235 5.21 -6.55 -27.36
C VAL A 235 4.84 -5.25 -26.64
N LEU A 236 5.82 -4.41 -26.27
CA LEU A 236 5.57 -3.10 -25.66
C LEU A 236 4.72 -2.19 -26.55
N LYS A 237 5.06 -2.10 -27.85
CA LYS A 237 4.26 -1.33 -28.81
C LYS A 237 2.81 -1.81 -28.89
N SER A 238 2.59 -3.14 -28.85
CA SER A 238 1.26 -3.72 -28.82
C SER A 238 0.48 -3.35 -27.56
N LEU A 239 1.12 -3.27 -26.41
CA LEU A 239 0.49 -2.83 -25.15
C LEU A 239 0.02 -1.37 -25.20
N ILE A 240 0.82 -0.49 -25.83
CA ILE A 240 0.57 0.94 -25.89
C ILE A 240 -0.43 1.30 -27.02
N ALA A 241 -0.44 0.53 -28.11
CA ALA A 241 -1.21 0.86 -29.32
C ALA A 241 -2.74 0.89 -29.12
N ASP A 242 -3.25 0.17 -28.12
CA ASP A 242 -4.69 0.09 -27.83
C ASP A 242 -5.11 1.00 -26.67
N GLY A 243 -4.17 1.76 -26.08
CA GLY A 243 -4.47 2.73 -25.05
C GLY A 243 -5.24 3.95 -25.62
N PRO A 244 -6.16 4.55 -24.87
CA PRO A 244 -6.80 5.78 -25.28
C PRO A 244 -5.73 6.87 -25.43
N TYR A 245 -5.57 7.38 -26.64
CA TYR A 245 -4.80 8.60 -26.88
C TYR A 245 -5.66 9.77 -26.37
N SER A 246 -5.36 10.28 -25.20
CA SER A 246 -5.87 11.57 -24.72
C SER A 246 -4.88 12.68 -25.02
#